data_0188df3fc7fe5e67e1202829dec7d193
#
_entry.id   0188df3fc7fe5e67e1202829dec7d193
#
_cell.length_a   1.000
_cell.length_b   1.000
_cell.length_c   1.000
_cell.angle_alpha   90.00
_cell.angle_beta   90.00
_cell.angle_gamma   90.00
#
_symmetry.space_group_name_H-M   'P 1'
#
loop_
_entity.id
_entity.type
_entity.pdbx_description
1 polymer ?
#
loop_
_entity_poly.entity_id
_entity_poly.type
_entity_poly.pdbx_seq_one_letter_code
_entity_poly.pdbx_strand_id
1 'polypeptide(L)'
;RTRGVGKCEWDGAVWPFATSQTLTAMANYINRNDNPIVGDSLYFAEMQKYVECQSHRGRPYIGEYLDEVTGYWLKGDQERSRYYNHSTFCDMIITGICGLRPRPDNTIEVNPLLPEGKWDYFCLDNVLYHGHNISIVWDKDGNRYHAGKGLRVFVDGKLVGSRETLG
;
A
#
# COMPACT_ATOMS: atom_id res chain seq x y z
N ARG A 1 -17.11 21.79 -14.24
CA ARG A 1 -16.50 20.56 -14.67
C ARG A 1 -17.29 19.90 -15.79
N THR A 2 -16.63 19.47 -16.86
CA THR A 2 -17.27 18.88 -18.03
C THR A 2 -16.84 17.41 -18.12
N ARG A 3 -17.69 16.51 -17.60
CA ARG A 3 -17.46 15.07 -17.64
C ARG A 3 -17.62 14.51 -19.04
N GLY A 4 -16.79 13.54 -19.41
CA GLY A 4 -16.94 12.79 -20.66
C GLY A 4 -16.64 13.59 -21.92
N VAL A 5 -16.14 14.81 -21.80
CA VAL A 5 -15.75 15.66 -22.94
C VAL A 5 -14.23 15.58 -23.11
N GLY A 6 -13.80 15.05 -24.23
CA GLY A 6 -12.40 14.93 -24.56
C GLY A 6 -11.83 13.51 -24.37
N LYS A 7 -10.53 13.39 -24.63
CA LYS A 7 -9.82 12.11 -24.61
C LYS A 7 -9.19 11.78 -23.26
N CYS A 8 -9.05 12.77 -22.40
CA CYS A 8 -8.39 12.66 -21.09
C CYS A 8 -9.18 13.49 -20.07
N GLU A 9 -9.57 12.87 -18.96
CA GLU A 9 -10.44 13.46 -17.95
C GLU A 9 -9.67 13.80 -16.68
N TRP A 10 -8.69 14.68 -16.79
CA TRP A 10 -7.91 15.17 -15.64
C TRP A 10 -8.71 16.13 -14.75
N ASP A 11 -9.84 16.60 -15.23
CA ASP A 11 -10.73 17.49 -14.49
C ASP A 11 -11.76 16.69 -13.69
N GLY A 12 -11.37 16.27 -12.49
CA GLY A 12 -12.23 15.74 -11.46
C GLY A 12 -12.42 14.22 -11.43
N ALA A 13 -11.94 13.45 -12.40
CA ALA A 13 -11.92 12.00 -12.30
C ALA A 13 -10.89 11.54 -11.24
N VAL A 14 -11.16 10.43 -10.59
CA VAL A 14 -10.21 9.78 -9.67
C VAL A 14 -9.26 8.92 -10.48
N TRP A 15 -7.99 9.24 -10.42
CA TRP A 15 -6.94 8.51 -11.08
C TRP A 15 -6.16 7.65 -10.09
N PRO A 16 -6.06 6.33 -10.28
CA PRO A 16 -5.20 5.47 -9.45
C PRO A 16 -3.77 5.99 -9.36
N PHE A 17 -3.25 6.57 -10.44
CA PHE A 17 -1.95 7.25 -10.46
C PHE A 17 -1.86 8.39 -9.43
N ALA A 18 -2.83 9.31 -9.43
CA ALA A 18 -2.86 10.42 -8.49
C ALA A 18 -3.10 9.95 -7.04
N THR A 19 -3.96 8.93 -6.88
CA THR A 19 -4.20 8.28 -5.59
C THR A 19 -2.90 7.68 -5.02
N SER A 20 -2.12 6.99 -5.85
CA SER A 20 -0.85 6.40 -5.41
C SER A 20 0.17 7.46 -4.99
N GLN A 21 0.25 8.58 -5.70
CA GLN A 21 1.11 9.70 -5.31
C GLN A 21 0.70 10.31 -3.97
N THR A 22 -0.61 10.50 -3.77
CA THR A 22 -1.16 11.03 -2.53
C THR A 22 -0.87 10.10 -1.36
N LEU A 23 -1.10 8.81 -1.52
CA LEU A 23 -0.82 7.81 -0.49
C LEU A 23 0.68 7.69 -0.18
N THR A 24 1.53 7.77 -1.19
CA THR A 24 2.99 7.81 -0.98
C THR A 24 3.40 9.04 -0.18
N ALA A 25 2.86 10.21 -0.53
CA ALA A 25 3.12 11.46 0.22
C ALA A 25 2.62 11.36 1.66
N MET A 26 1.43 10.77 1.87
CA MET A 26 0.83 10.53 3.17
C MET A 26 1.69 9.60 4.04
N ALA A 27 2.16 8.48 3.48
CA ALA A 27 3.07 7.57 4.18
C ALA A 27 4.39 8.26 4.56
N ASN A 28 4.95 9.06 3.66
CA ASN A 28 6.16 9.85 3.95
C ASN A 28 5.93 10.89 5.03
N TYR A 29 4.76 11.56 5.03
CA TYR A 29 4.41 12.53 6.06
C TYR A 29 4.29 11.87 7.44
N ILE A 30 3.56 10.75 7.54
CA ILE A 30 3.37 10.01 8.79
C ILE A 30 4.73 9.59 9.36
N ASN A 31 5.59 9.02 8.52
CA ASN A 31 6.89 8.50 8.96
C ASN A 31 7.94 9.58 9.33
N ARG A 32 7.72 10.85 8.95
CA ARG A 32 8.67 11.95 9.20
C ARG A 32 8.24 12.89 10.32
N ASN A 33 7.07 12.69 10.88
CA ASN A 33 6.52 13.56 11.91
C ASN A 33 6.22 12.77 13.18
N ASP A 34 6.71 13.23 14.31
CA ASP A 34 6.48 12.59 15.60
C ASP A 34 5.01 12.68 16.05
N ASN A 35 4.28 13.70 15.60
CA ASN A 35 2.85 13.89 15.89
C ASN A 35 2.11 14.23 14.59
N PRO A 36 1.92 13.25 13.70
CA PRO A 36 1.26 13.50 12.43
C PRO A 36 -0.22 13.81 12.63
N ILE A 37 -0.76 14.82 11.91
CA ILE A 37 -2.20 15.15 11.87
C ILE A 37 -2.99 14.01 11.23
N VAL A 38 -2.36 13.32 10.29
CA VAL A 38 -2.88 12.13 9.59
C VAL A 38 -2.10 10.92 10.08
N GLY A 39 -2.77 9.91 10.59
CA GLY A 39 -2.13 8.70 11.09
C GLY A 39 -2.36 7.48 10.18
N ASP A 40 -1.81 6.36 10.62
CA ASP A 40 -1.90 5.03 9.99
C ASP A 40 -3.35 4.58 9.70
N SER A 41 -4.28 4.87 10.61
CA SER A 41 -5.69 4.52 10.44
C SER A 41 -6.32 5.17 9.22
N LEU A 42 -6.01 6.44 8.94
CA LEU A 42 -6.50 7.11 7.73
C LEU A 42 -5.77 6.58 6.48
N TYR A 43 -4.46 6.37 6.56
CA TYR A 43 -3.71 5.75 5.48
C TYR A 43 -4.30 4.38 5.09
N PHE A 44 -4.55 3.53 6.08
CA PHE A 44 -5.14 2.21 5.88
C PHE A 44 -6.54 2.29 5.27
N ALA A 45 -7.39 3.20 5.76
CA ALA A 45 -8.73 3.40 5.21
C ALA A 45 -8.71 3.84 3.74
N GLU A 46 -7.81 4.73 3.37
CA GLU A 46 -7.67 5.15 1.97
C GLU A 46 -7.08 4.05 1.07
N MET A 47 -6.16 3.23 1.60
CA MET A 47 -5.69 2.03 0.92
C MET A 47 -6.82 1.02 0.69
N GLN A 48 -7.71 0.81 1.66
CA GLN A 48 -8.89 -0.04 1.49
C GLN A 48 -9.81 0.47 0.37
N LYS A 49 -10.12 1.77 0.34
CA LYS A 49 -10.90 2.37 -0.75
C LYS A 49 -10.24 2.17 -2.10
N TYR A 50 -8.92 2.30 -2.16
CA TYR A 50 -8.17 2.06 -3.39
C TYR A 50 -8.34 0.62 -3.88
N VAL A 51 -8.29 -0.37 -2.97
CA VAL A 51 -8.56 -1.78 -3.29
C VAL A 51 -10.01 -1.99 -3.73
N GLU A 52 -10.99 -1.45 -2.99
CA GLU A 52 -12.40 -1.58 -3.29
C GLU A 52 -12.76 -1.05 -4.68
N CYS A 53 -12.09 0.03 -5.11
CA CYS A 53 -12.26 0.57 -6.45
C CYS A 53 -11.75 -0.36 -7.56
N GLN A 54 -10.88 -1.34 -7.26
CA GLN A 54 -10.31 -2.25 -8.27
C GLN A 54 -11.29 -3.36 -8.67
N SER A 55 -12.53 -2.97 -8.93
CA SER A 55 -13.58 -3.89 -9.40
C SER A 55 -14.44 -3.23 -10.48
N HIS A 56 -14.98 -4.06 -11.39
CA HIS A 56 -15.95 -3.65 -12.39
C HIS A 56 -16.95 -4.77 -12.61
N ARG A 57 -18.25 -4.47 -12.46
CA ARG A 57 -19.33 -5.46 -12.61
C ARG A 57 -19.11 -6.73 -11.76
N GLY A 58 -18.64 -6.56 -10.53
CA GLY A 58 -18.41 -7.65 -9.57
C GLY A 58 -17.22 -8.55 -9.86
N ARG A 59 -16.30 -8.11 -10.73
CA ARG A 59 -15.05 -8.82 -11.04
C ARG A 59 -13.85 -7.93 -10.79
N PRO A 60 -12.69 -8.50 -10.45
CA PRO A 60 -11.46 -7.74 -10.38
C PRO A 60 -11.21 -7.00 -11.70
N TYR A 61 -10.89 -5.72 -11.59
CA TYR A 61 -10.65 -4.86 -12.73
C TYR A 61 -9.64 -3.78 -12.36
N ILE A 62 -8.69 -3.57 -13.23
CA ILE A 62 -7.72 -2.49 -13.14
C ILE A 62 -7.94 -1.57 -14.34
N GLY A 63 -8.21 -0.31 -14.09
CA GLY A 63 -8.50 0.67 -15.13
C GLY A 63 -7.79 2.00 -14.94
N GLU A 64 -8.04 2.91 -15.86
CA GLU A 64 -7.32 4.18 -15.96
C GLU A 64 -7.84 5.22 -14.96
N TYR A 65 -9.16 5.41 -14.88
CA TYR A 65 -9.78 6.39 -13.98
C TYR A 65 -11.26 6.13 -13.72
N LEU A 66 -11.73 6.65 -12.58
CA LEU A 66 -13.07 6.44 -12.07
C LEU A 66 -13.83 7.78 -11.95
N ASP A 67 -15.14 7.68 -11.94
CA ASP A 67 -16.02 8.76 -11.55
C ASP A 67 -15.92 9.00 -10.03
N GLU A 68 -15.67 10.22 -9.62
CA GLU A 68 -15.44 10.58 -8.21
C GLU A 68 -16.69 10.54 -7.33
N VAL A 69 -17.86 10.45 -7.92
CA VAL A 69 -19.12 10.36 -7.17
C VAL A 69 -19.60 8.93 -7.05
N THR A 70 -19.53 8.19 -8.13
CA THR A 70 -20.10 6.85 -8.21
C THR A 70 -19.07 5.74 -7.99
N GLY A 71 -17.77 6.05 -8.12
CA GLY A 71 -16.70 5.05 -8.12
C GLY A 71 -16.70 4.14 -9.36
N TYR A 72 -17.53 4.46 -10.36
CA TYR A 72 -17.56 3.68 -11.59
C TYR A 72 -16.40 4.01 -12.52
N TRP A 73 -15.87 2.98 -13.16
CA TRP A 73 -14.87 3.15 -14.22
C TRP A 73 -15.46 3.89 -15.40
N LEU A 74 -14.97 5.08 -15.70
CA LEU A 74 -15.54 5.96 -16.74
C LEU A 74 -15.37 5.41 -18.16
N LYS A 75 -14.37 4.59 -18.38
CA LYS A 75 -14.10 3.91 -19.65
C LYS A 75 -13.85 2.41 -19.46
N GLY A 76 -14.52 1.83 -18.48
CA GLY A 76 -14.30 0.42 -18.11
C GLY A 76 -14.54 -0.61 -19.20
N ASP A 77 -15.40 -0.28 -20.18
CA ASP A 77 -15.68 -1.15 -21.32
C ASP A 77 -14.74 -0.94 -22.51
N GLN A 78 -13.85 0.06 -22.46
CA GLN A 78 -12.88 0.31 -23.51
C GLN A 78 -11.60 -0.50 -23.26
N GLU A 79 -11.19 -1.27 -24.26
CA GLU A 79 -9.98 -2.11 -24.18
C GLU A 79 -8.73 -1.30 -23.83
N ARG A 80 -8.61 -0.10 -24.34
CA ARG A 80 -7.52 0.83 -24.04
C ARG A 80 -7.36 1.12 -22.54
N SER A 81 -8.47 1.26 -21.79
CA SER A 81 -8.46 1.58 -20.37
C SER A 81 -8.33 0.33 -19.49
N ARG A 82 -8.53 -0.84 -20.08
CA ARG A 82 -8.46 -2.11 -19.40
C ARG A 82 -7.00 -2.45 -19.09
N TYR A 83 -6.71 -2.77 -17.83
CA TYR A 83 -5.36 -3.04 -17.32
C TYR A 83 -4.40 -1.84 -17.41
N TYR A 84 -4.90 -0.68 -17.76
CA TYR A 84 -4.12 0.55 -17.76
C TYR A 84 -4.06 1.11 -16.35
N ASN A 85 -2.98 0.83 -15.68
CA ASN A 85 -2.73 1.32 -14.33
C ASN A 85 -1.29 1.78 -14.21
N HIS A 86 -1.10 3.05 -13.88
CA HIS A 86 0.20 3.60 -13.48
C HIS A 86 0.54 3.18 -12.04
N SER A 87 0.36 1.91 -11.74
CA SER A 87 0.25 1.42 -10.39
C SER A 87 1.59 1.34 -9.68
N THR A 88 1.69 2.07 -8.61
CA THR A 88 2.62 1.81 -7.52
C THR A 88 1.90 1.12 -6.35
N PHE A 89 0.81 0.40 -6.62
CA PHE A 89 0.00 -0.23 -5.56
C PHE A 89 0.83 -1.21 -4.72
N CYS A 90 1.61 -2.07 -5.36
CA CYS A 90 2.49 -3.00 -4.65
C CYS A 90 3.56 -2.27 -3.84
N ASP A 91 4.08 -1.15 -4.35
CA ASP A 91 5.03 -0.32 -3.61
C ASP A 91 4.39 0.26 -2.35
N MET A 92 3.12 0.65 -2.40
CA MET A 92 2.39 1.14 -1.23
C MET A 92 2.11 0.04 -0.20
N ILE A 93 1.89 -1.20 -0.63
CA ILE A 93 1.83 -2.34 0.28
C ILE A 93 3.19 -2.56 0.94
N ILE A 94 4.26 -2.62 0.16
CA ILE A 94 5.62 -2.89 0.64
C ILE A 94 6.10 -1.77 1.56
N THR A 95 6.05 -0.53 1.09
CA THR A 95 6.63 0.62 1.81
C THR A 95 5.68 1.25 2.81
N GLY A 96 4.38 1.11 2.63
CA GLY A 96 3.35 1.64 3.53
C GLY A 96 2.87 0.58 4.52
N ILE A 97 2.04 -0.36 4.07
CA ILE A 97 1.40 -1.33 4.97
C ILE A 97 2.42 -2.22 5.69
N CYS A 98 3.36 -2.84 4.94
CA CYS A 98 4.41 -3.68 5.53
C CYS A 98 5.59 -2.87 6.09
N GLY A 99 5.73 -1.62 5.65
CA GLY A 99 6.59 -0.63 6.25
C GLY A 99 8.08 -0.72 5.92
N LEU A 100 8.50 -1.40 4.86
CA LEU A 100 9.89 -1.35 4.41
C LEU A 100 10.18 0.03 3.83
N ARG A 101 10.93 0.87 4.55
CA ARG A 101 11.23 2.26 4.16
C ARG A 101 12.51 2.31 3.34
N PRO A 102 12.44 2.72 2.06
CA PRO A 102 13.64 2.85 1.24
C PRO A 102 14.61 3.91 1.77
N ARG A 103 15.88 3.52 1.88
CA ARG A 103 16.97 4.38 2.33
C ARG A 103 18.15 4.30 1.36
N PRO A 104 18.93 5.38 1.20
CA PRO A 104 20.12 5.36 0.35
C PRO A 104 21.32 4.67 1.00
N ASP A 105 21.29 4.46 2.32
CA ASP A 105 22.32 3.75 3.09
C ASP A 105 21.94 2.27 3.28
N ASN A 106 22.81 1.49 3.93
CA ASN A 106 22.59 0.07 4.20
C ASN A 106 21.67 -0.18 5.42
N THR A 107 20.95 0.84 5.89
CA THR A 107 20.01 0.69 6.99
C THR A 107 18.72 0.05 6.49
N ILE A 108 18.24 -0.96 7.19
CA ILE A 108 16.90 -1.53 6.99
C ILE A 108 15.98 -0.88 8.01
N GLU A 109 15.11 0.01 7.52
CA GLU A 109 14.11 0.69 8.32
C GLU A 109 12.76 0.05 8.07
N VAL A 110 12.07 -0.39 9.14
CA VAL A 110 10.75 -1.02 9.06
C VAL A 110 9.79 -0.31 9.99
N ASN A 111 8.75 0.30 9.40
CA ASN A 111 7.69 0.97 10.13
C ASN A 111 6.34 0.75 9.43
N PRO A 112 5.60 -0.33 9.76
CA PRO A 112 4.29 -0.61 9.19
C PRO A 112 3.28 0.50 9.49
N LEU A 113 2.53 0.92 8.48
CA LEU A 113 1.36 1.79 8.62
C LEU A 113 0.07 0.96 8.67
N LEU A 114 0.14 -0.22 9.21
CA LEU A 114 -0.99 -1.10 9.50
C LEU A 114 -1.47 -0.81 10.91
N PRO A 115 -2.69 -0.26 11.10
CA PRO A 115 -3.20 0.02 12.44
C PRO A 115 -3.35 -1.26 13.25
N GLU A 116 -3.08 -1.19 14.53
CA GLU A 116 -3.23 -2.31 15.45
C GLU A 116 -4.64 -2.90 15.40
N GLY A 117 -4.72 -4.23 15.40
CA GLY A 117 -5.98 -4.96 15.37
C GLY A 117 -6.68 -5.06 14.00
N LYS A 118 -6.10 -4.50 12.93
CA LYS A 118 -6.67 -4.63 11.58
C LYS A 118 -6.35 -5.97 10.94
N TRP A 119 -5.11 -6.41 11.03
CA TRP A 119 -4.69 -7.74 10.58
C TRP A 119 -3.95 -8.45 11.71
N ASP A 120 -4.24 -9.71 11.91
CA ASP A 120 -3.55 -10.53 12.92
C ASP A 120 -2.21 -11.04 12.40
N TYR A 121 -1.99 -11.01 11.07
CA TYR A 121 -0.74 -11.44 10.45
C TYR A 121 -0.53 -10.86 9.06
N PHE A 122 0.72 -10.69 8.66
CA PHE A 122 1.19 -10.56 7.27
C PHE A 122 2.60 -11.08 7.14
N CYS A 123 2.98 -11.43 5.92
CA CYS A 123 4.35 -11.76 5.59
C CYS A 123 4.71 -11.10 4.25
N LEU A 124 5.71 -10.24 4.28
CA LEU A 124 6.42 -9.76 3.11
C LEU A 124 7.73 -10.52 3.05
N ASP A 125 7.87 -11.44 2.10
CA ASP A 125 8.98 -12.36 2.04
C ASP A 125 9.80 -12.19 0.78
N ASN A 126 11.09 -12.49 0.89
CA ASN A 126 12.01 -12.60 -0.23
C ASN A 126 12.16 -11.32 -1.06
N VAL A 127 12.14 -10.16 -0.40
CA VAL A 127 12.35 -8.87 -1.05
C VAL A 127 13.84 -8.60 -1.19
N LEU A 128 14.32 -8.46 -2.43
CA LEU A 128 15.70 -8.07 -2.69
C LEU A 128 15.88 -6.58 -2.39
N TYR A 129 16.71 -6.27 -1.39
CA TYR A 129 16.99 -4.90 -0.94
C TYR A 129 18.48 -4.75 -0.60
N HIS A 130 19.17 -3.84 -1.28
CA HIS A 130 20.63 -3.62 -1.14
C HIS A 130 21.48 -4.90 -1.23
N GLY A 131 21.08 -5.86 -2.07
CA GLY A 131 21.80 -7.11 -2.26
C GLY A 131 21.49 -8.21 -1.24
N HIS A 132 20.59 -7.97 -0.30
CA HIS A 132 20.13 -8.90 0.71
C HIS A 132 18.67 -9.29 0.51
N ASN A 133 18.29 -10.48 0.90
CA ASN A 133 16.90 -10.91 0.97
C ASN A 133 16.30 -10.51 2.31
N ILE A 134 15.27 -9.67 2.26
CA ILE A 134 14.56 -9.19 3.45
C ILE A 134 13.22 -9.91 3.56
N SER A 135 12.89 -10.36 4.79
CA SER A 135 11.56 -10.82 5.14
C SER A 135 11.05 -10.03 6.35
N ILE A 136 9.81 -9.53 6.25
CA ILE A 136 9.11 -8.82 7.31
C ILE A 136 7.86 -9.61 7.65
N VAL A 137 7.80 -10.11 8.89
CA VAL A 137 6.72 -10.96 9.37
C VAL A 137 6.03 -10.28 10.53
N TRP A 138 4.74 -10.09 10.41
CA TRP A 138 3.86 -9.79 11.53
C TRP A 138 3.03 -11.02 11.85
N ASP A 139 3.09 -11.47 13.08
CA ASP A 139 2.31 -12.60 13.60
C ASP A 139 1.95 -12.30 15.05
N LYS A 140 0.71 -11.82 15.25
CA LYS A 140 0.24 -11.28 16.51
C LYS A 140 0.44 -12.22 17.70
N ASP A 141 0.24 -13.50 17.49
CA ASP A 141 0.36 -14.53 18.51
C ASP A 141 1.45 -15.58 18.25
N GLY A 142 2.10 -15.51 17.09
CA GLY A 142 3.18 -16.39 16.67
C GLY A 142 2.74 -17.75 16.10
N ASN A 143 1.43 -17.95 15.93
CA ASN A 143 0.87 -19.24 15.53
C ASN A 143 0.75 -19.44 14.02
N ARG A 144 0.78 -18.35 13.24
CA ARG A 144 0.55 -18.41 11.79
C ARG A 144 1.78 -18.84 11.00
N TYR A 145 2.91 -18.19 11.29
CA TYR A 145 4.17 -18.42 10.54
C TYR A 145 5.21 -19.20 11.33
N HIS A 146 4.98 -19.42 12.63
CA HIS A 146 5.91 -20.09 13.53
C HIS A 146 7.31 -19.47 13.57
N ALA A 147 7.41 -18.20 13.18
CA ALA A 147 8.64 -17.41 13.23
C ALA A 147 8.82 -16.64 14.55
N GLY A 148 7.85 -16.81 15.47
CA GLY A 148 7.73 -16.13 16.75
C GLY A 148 6.71 -15.00 16.73
N LYS A 149 6.26 -14.59 17.91
CA LYS A 149 5.23 -13.56 18.14
C LYS A 149 5.74 -12.16 17.79
N GLY A 150 4.86 -11.31 17.24
CA GLY A 150 5.13 -9.90 16.99
C GLY A 150 5.68 -9.60 15.60
N LEU A 151 6.21 -8.40 15.44
CA LEU A 151 6.87 -7.98 14.19
C LEU A 151 8.33 -8.47 14.22
N ARG A 152 8.74 -9.11 13.14
CA ARG A 152 10.08 -9.67 12.98
C ARG A 152 10.65 -9.33 11.62
N VAL A 153 11.94 -8.97 11.61
CA VAL A 153 12.67 -8.64 10.39
C VAL A 153 13.84 -9.60 10.26
N PHE A 154 13.91 -10.24 9.10
CA PHE A 154 14.98 -11.17 8.77
C PHE A 154 15.80 -10.63 7.59
N VAL A 155 17.09 -10.87 7.62
CA VAL A 155 18.03 -10.59 6.54
C VAL A 155 18.76 -11.89 6.21
N ASP A 156 18.66 -12.35 4.97
CA ASP A 156 19.24 -13.61 4.51
C ASP A 156 18.88 -14.79 5.45
N GLY A 157 17.62 -14.83 5.89
CA GLY A 157 17.09 -15.84 6.79
C GLY A 157 17.47 -15.69 8.27
N LYS A 158 18.24 -14.66 8.65
CA LYS A 158 18.63 -14.42 10.04
C LYS A 158 17.79 -13.33 10.66
N LEU A 159 17.25 -13.54 11.85
CA LEU A 159 16.53 -12.53 12.62
C LEU A 159 17.48 -11.38 12.99
N VAL A 160 17.18 -10.16 12.56
CA VAL A 160 17.97 -8.97 12.85
C VAL A 160 17.22 -7.93 13.70
N GLY A 161 15.91 -8.02 13.79
CA GLY A 161 15.10 -7.12 14.60
C GLY A 161 13.74 -7.71 14.95
N SER A 162 13.20 -7.31 16.11
CA SER A 162 11.85 -7.73 16.52
C SER A 162 11.24 -6.72 17.50
N ARG A 163 9.90 -6.63 17.49
CA ARG A 163 9.09 -5.95 18.51
C ARG A 163 7.74 -6.64 18.67
N GLU A 164 7.08 -6.42 19.81
CA GLU A 164 5.83 -7.12 20.12
C GLU A 164 4.59 -6.50 19.44
N THR A 165 4.67 -5.23 19.08
CA THR A 165 3.58 -4.44 18.46
C THR A 165 3.96 -3.95 17.08
N LEU A 166 3.00 -3.42 16.33
CA LEU A 166 3.23 -2.82 15.00
C LEU A 166 3.78 -1.39 15.10
N GLY A 167 3.41 -0.66 16.11
CA GLY A 167 3.80 0.73 16.32
C GLY A 167 4.28 1.03 17.72
#